data_a7cd69fa92f0f3bd28f22c6d24eded00
#
_entry.id   a7cd69fa92f0f3bd28f22c6d24eded00
#
_cell.length_a   1.000
_cell.length_b   1.000
_cell.length_c   1.000
_cell.angle_alpha   90.00
_cell.angle_beta   90.00
_cell.angle_gamma   90.00
#
_symmetry.space_group_name_H-M   'P 1'
#
loop_
_entity.id
_entity.type
_entity.pdbx_description
1 polymer ?
#
loop_
_entity_poly.entity_id
_entity_poly.type
_entity_poly.pdbx_seq_one_letter_code
_entity_poly.pdbx_strand_id
1 'polypeptide(L)'
;MTAATKTRKRAPSAKRARTETYDPITVEIIQSSLQAISDEMFATMRKTAMSSIIYEVLDFGVCVCDARGDLASSGSGIPAFVGMLDWGIKAVLAKYDQPGDIGPGDVFATNIPHRGGVSHMNDVTLMLPVFADGRLIAWVANKAHWVDMGGMSPGSIDPQATEVFQEGLQLPEVKLIEAGEPIRPVMDIIMANVRLPDIATGDLWAGVASMRSGEKRLVELAAKYGTDTVIHAIDQ
;
A
#
# COMPACT_ATOMS: atom_id res chain seq x y z
N MET A 1 11.39 69.23 -31.45
CA MET A 1 12.01 67.89 -31.21
C MET A 1 11.96 67.63 -29.76
N THR A 2 10.98 66.80 -29.31
CA THR A 2 10.71 66.48 -27.90
C THR A 2 11.03 65.02 -27.70
N ALA A 3 12.03 64.75 -26.88
CA ALA A 3 12.47 63.39 -26.57
C ALA A 3 11.55 62.74 -25.53
N ALA A 4 10.96 61.60 -25.88
CA ALA A 4 10.12 60.81 -24.99
C ALA A 4 11.00 59.85 -24.14
N THR A 5 10.98 60.05 -22.84
CA THR A 5 11.66 59.21 -21.84
C THR A 5 10.85 57.92 -21.63
N LYS A 6 11.38 56.76 -22.07
CA LYS A 6 10.79 55.45 -21.83
C LYS A 6 11.08 55.00 -20.39
N THR A 7 10.06 54.98 -19.54
CA THR A 7 10.11 54.39 -18.19
C THR A 7 10.18 52.87 -18.28
N ARG A 8 11.28 52.31 -17.85
CA ARG A 8 11.51 50.84 -17.73
C ARG A 8 10.72 50.28 -16.55
N LYS A 9 9.65 49.53 -16.80
CA LYS A 9 8.94 48.75 -15.76
C LYS A 9 9.88 47.69 -15.20
N ARG A 10 10.12 47.72 -13.87
CA ARG A 10 10.81 46.66 -13.11
C ARG A 10 9.97 45.40 -13.18
N ALA A 11 10.61 44.27 -13.55
CA ALA A 11 10.02 42.94 -13.48
C ALA A 11 9.75 42.57 -12.02
N PRO A 12 8.67 41.82 -11.71
CA PRO A 12 8.38 41.37 -10.34
C PRO A 12 9.49 40.42 -9.89
N SER A 13 10.00 40.69 -8.67
CA SER A 13 10.97 39.87 -7.98
C SER A 13 10.39 38.47 -7.81
N ALA A 14 11.08 37.44 -8.37
CA ALA A 14 10.78 36.05 -8.07
C ALA A 14 10.85 35.81 -6.58
N LYS A 15 9.73 35.41 -5.96
CA LYS A 15 9.71 34.94 -4.57
C LYS A 15 10.70 33.78 -4.48
N ARG A 16 11.81 33.96 -3.74
CA ARG A 16 12.68 32.86 -3.34
C ARG A 16 11.82 31.82 -2.65
N ALA A 17 11.79 30.59 -3.17
CA ALA A 17 11.25 29.45 -2.47
C ALA A 17 11.95 29.40 -1.09
N ARG A 18 11.19 29.48 -0.01
CA ARG A 18 11.68 29.18 1.33
C ARG A 18 12.03 27.70 1.31
N THR A 19 13.30 27.37 1.42
CA THR A 19 13.73 26.03 1.84
C THR A 19 13.22 25.87 3.27
N GLU A 20 12.11 25.13 3.42
CA GLU A 20 11.64 24.73 4.74
C GLU A 20 12.72 23.82 5.33
N THR A 21 13.36 24.25 6.40
CA THR A 21 14.31 23.45 7.16
C THR A 21 13.51 22.71 8.22
N TYR A 22 13.35 21.39 8.02
CA TYR A 22 12.73 20.53 9.03
C TYR A 22 13.72 20.24 10.15
N ASP A 23 13.22 20.17 11.39
CA ASP A 23 14.07 19.83 12.54
C ASP A 23 14.53 18.35 12.43
N PRO A 24 15.86 18.11 12.38
CA PRO A 24 16.38 16.75 12.18
C PRO A 24 15.96 15.77 13.28
N ILE A 25 15.79 16.25 14.52
CA ILE A 25 15.36 15.40 15.64
C ILE A 25 13.91 14.96 15.42
N THR A 26 13.04 15.86 14.98
CA THR A 26 11.65 15.53 14.64
C THR A 26 11.58 14.54 13.49
N VAL A 27 12.40 14.69 12.45
CA VAL A 27 12.48 13.75 11.33
C VAL A 27 12.88 12.36 11.82
N GLU A 28 13.93 12.24 12.65
CA GLU A 28 14.40 10.98 13.23
C GLU A 28 13.32 10.31 14.11
N ILE A 29 12.58 11.10 14.90
CA ILE A 29 11.44 10.59 15.69
C ILE A 29 10.35 9.99 14.78
N ILE A 30 10.02 10.67 13.67
CA ILE A 30 9.02 10.18 12.73
C ILE A 30 9.53 8.89 12.05
N GLN A 31 10.76 8.84 11.57
CA GLN A 31 11.36 7.65 10.95
C GLN A 31 11.37 6.44 11.92
N SER A 32 11.74 6.67 13.19
CA SER A 32 11.63 5.63 14.22
C SER A 32 10.19 5.18 14.45
N SER A 33 9.23 6.11 14.32
CA SER A 33 7.80 5.81 14.44
C SER A 33 7.29 4.99 13.25
N LEU A 34 7.82 5.19 12.02
CA LEU A 34 7.47 4.38 10.85
C LEU A 34 7.83 2.90 11.07
N GLN A 35 9.00 2.63 11.67
CA GLN A 35 9.37 1.26 12.02
C GLN A 35 8.40 0.66 13.03
N ALA A 36 8.06 1.39 14.09
CA ALA A 36 7.10 0.92 15.11
C ALA A 36 5.70 0.68 14.50
N ILE A 37 5.28 1.50 13.53
CA ILE A 37 4.02 1.31 12.80
C ILE A 37 4.06 0.02 11.99
N SER A 38 5.14 -0.23 11.25
CA SER A 38 5.31 -1.46 10.47
C SER A 38 5.31 -2.70 11.38
N ASP A 39 5.94 -2.64 12.55
CA ASP A 39 5.94 -3.73 13.53
C ASP A 39 4.54 -3.96 14.16
N GLU A 40 3.77 -2.89 14.41
CA GLU A 40 2.37 -2.97 14.86
C GLU A 40 1.47 -3.60 13.78
N MET A 41 1.64 -3.20 12.52
CA MET A 41 0.93 -3.80 11.38
C MET A 41 1.21 -5.30 11.28
N PHE A 42 2.48 -5.70 11.39
CA PHE A 42 2.89 -7.10 11.38
C PHE A 42 2.24 -7.89 12.53
N ALA A 43 2.32 -7.37 13.75
CA ALA A 43 1.73 -8.01 14.94
C ALA A 43 0.21 -8.12 14.81
N THR A 44 -0.47 -7.12 14.25
CA THR A 44 -1.91 -7.13 14.05
C THR A 44 -2.30 -8.25 13.07
N MET A 45 -1.66 -8.32 11.91
CA MET A 45 -1.94 -9.35 10.92
C MET A 45 -1.73 -10.76 11.48
N ARG A 46 -0.58 -11.01 12.13
CA ARG A 46 -0.28 -12.29 12.75
C ARG A 46 -1.34 -12.73 13.77
N LYS A 47 -1.88 -11.79 14.56
CA LYS A 47 -2.84 -12.08 15.63
C LYS A 47 -4.27 -12.30 15.14
N THR A 48 -4.60 -11.80 13.97
CA THR A 48 -5.97 -11.78 13.44
C THR A 48 -6.17 -12.72 12.25
N ALA A 49 -5.10 -13.20 11.63
CA ALA A 49 -5.17 -14.16 10.53
C ALA A 49 -5.75 -15.50 10.96
N MET A 50 -6.43 -16.17 10.04
CA MET A 50 -7.08 -17.45 10.26
C MET A 50 -6.25 -18.63 9.75
N SER A 51 -5.39 -18.43 8.74
CA SER A 51 -4.54 -19.50 8.21
C SER A 51 -3.23 -19.63 9.00
N SER A 52 -2.81 -20.88 9.27
CA SER A 52 -1.52 -21.19 9.91
C SER A 52 -0.32 -20.74 9.07
N ILE A 53 -0.47 -20.63 7.77
CA ILE A 53 0.57 -20.10 6.87
C ILE A 53 0.92 -18.66 7.27
N ILE A 54 -0.08 -17.86 7.65
CA ILE A 54 0.15 -16.48 8.08
C ILE A 54 0.55 -16.41 9.56
N TYR A 55 -0.22 -17.01 10.51
CA TYR A 55 0.02 -16.78 11.92
C TYR A 55 1.13 -17.65 12.54
N GLU A 56 1.48 -18.82 11.96
CA GLU A 56 2.54 -19.72 12.44
C GLU A 56 3.79 -19.64 11.56
N VAL A 57 3.64 -19.88 10.24
CA VAL A 57 4.76 -19.89 9.30
C VAL A 57 5.27 -18.46 9.05
N LEU A 58 4.43 -17.45 9.26
CA LEU A 58 4.72 -16.03 9.04
C LEU A 58 5.01 -15.73 7.57
N ASP A 59 4.32 -16.43 6.66
CA ASP A 59 4.48 -16.24 5.22
C ASP A 59 3.73 -14.99 4.74
N PHE A 60 4.19 -13.85 5.23
CA PHE A 60 3.70 -12.52 4.86
C PHE A 60 4.73 -11.43 5.17
N GLY A 61 4.50 -10.24 4.63
CA GLY A 61 5.25 -9.03 4.91
C GLY A 61 4.33 -7.81 4.92
N VAL A 62 4.77 -6.74 5.58
CA VAL A 62 4.06 -5.46 5.66
C VAL A 62 5.02 -4.32 5.40
N CYS A 63 4.51 -3.20 4.87
CA CYS A 63 5.33 -1.99 4.66
C CYS A 63 4.52 -0.70 4.76
N VAL A 64 5.28 0.38 4.94
CA VAL A 64 4.88 1.76 4.68
C VAL A 64 5.68 2.25 3.47
N CYS A 65 5.01 2.83 2.49
CA CYS A 65 5.63 3.46 1.32
C CYS A 65 5.24 4.94 1.26
N ASP A 66 6.05 5.74 0.54
CA ASP A 66 5.70 7.13 0.24
C ASP A 66 4.51 7.22 -0.72
N ALA A 67 4.08 8.44 -1.05
CA ALA A 67 2.96 8.67 -1.97
C ALA A 67 3.22 8.18 -3.40
N ARG A 68 4.49 7.95 -3.79
CA ARG A 68 4.91 7.44 -5.11
C ARG A 68 5.03 5.91 -5.11
N GLY A 69 4.89 5.27 -3.94
CA GLY A 69 5.05 3.83 -3.76
C GLY A 69 6.50 3.40 -3.49
N ASP A 70 7.41 4.31 -3.16
CA ASP A 70 8.77 3.93 -2.76
C ASP A 70 8.78 3.49 -1.29
N LEU A 71 9.53 2.42 -0.98
CA LEU A 71 9.56 1.82 0.35
C LEU A 71 10.22 2.77 1.37
N ALA A 72 9.50 3.10 2.43
CA ALA A 72 9.99 3.93 3.54
C ALA A 72 10.29 3.11 4.81
N SER A 73 9.46 2.10 5.11
CA SER A 73 9.65 1.23 6.28
C SER A 73 9.00 -0.13 6.05
N SER A 74 9.51 -1.15 6.72
CA SER A 74 8.93 -2.50 6.68
C SER A 74 8.98 -3.15 8.05
N GLY A 75 7.95 -3.93 8.38
CA GLY A 75 7.95 -4.80 9.55
C GLY A 75 8.77 -6.07 9.32
N SER A 76 8.84 -6.90 10.36
CA SER A 76 9.33 -8.26 10.24
C SER A 76 8.53 -9.03 9.17
N GLY A 77 9.11 -10.06 8.58
CA GLY A 77 8.44 -10.87 7.56
C GLY A 77 9.43 -11.51 6.60
N ILE A 78 8.92 -12.12 5.54
CA ILE A 78 9.76 -12.75 4.52
C ILE A 78 10.47 -11.64 3.71
N PRO A 79 11.81 -11.61 3.69
CA PRO A 79 12.58 -10.55 3.00
C PRO A 79 12.21 -10.40 1.52
N ALA A 80 11.88 -11.50 0.83
CA ALA A 80 11.45 -11.47 -0.57
C ALA A 80 10.14 -10.69 -0.74
N PHE A 81 9.21 -10.78 0.21
CA PHE A 81 7.95 -10.02 0.15
C PHE A 81 8.18 -8.53 0.35
N VAL A 82 9.01 -8.18 1.35
CA VAL A 82 9.35 -6.78 1.64
C VAL A 82 9.94 -6.09 0.41
N GLY A 83 10.86 -6.74 -0.29
CA GLY A 83 11.50 -6.20 -1.50
C GLY A 83 10.59 -6.08 -2.74
N MET A 84 9.33 -6.52 -2.65
CA MET A 84 8.40 -6.52 -3.80
C MET A 84 7.06 -5.82 -3.49
N LEU A 85 6.85 -5.32 -2.26
CA LEU A 85 5.59 -4.69 -1.86
C LEU A 85 5.31 -3.39 -2.63
N ASP A 86 6.34 -2.61 -2.90
CA ASP A 86 6.29 -1.35 -3.65
C ASP A 86 5.81 -1.53 -5.10
N TRP A 87 6.08 -2.68 -5.71
CA TRP A 87 5.68 -2.97 -7.10
C TRP A 87 4.16 -3.02 -7.25
N GLY A 88 3.45 -3.58 -6.28
CA GLY A 88 1.99 -3.62 -6.27
C GLY A 88 1.39 -2.20 -6.23
N ILE A 89 1.94 -1.33 -5.36
CA ILE A 89 1.51 0.07 -5.25
C ILE A 89 1.77 0.82 -6.56
N LYS A 90 2.95 0.67 -7.16
CA LYS A 90 3.31 1.29 -8.44
C LYS A 90 2.40 0.80 -9.58
N ALA A 91 1.99 -0.47 -9.56
CA ALA A 91 1.04 -1.01 -10.54
C ALA A 91 -0.37 -0.40 -10.36
N VAL A 92 -0.83 -0.17 -9.11
CA VAL A 92 -2.07 0.55 -8.81
C VAL A 92 -1.99 1.98 -9.30
N LEU A 93 -0.92 2.72 -8.98
CA LEU A 93 -0.71 4.11 -9.41
C LEU A 93 -0.69 4.24 -10.93
N ALA A 94 -0.14 3.25 -11.65
CA ALA A 94 -0.11 3.24 -13.11
C ALA A 94 -1.47 2.93 -13.75
N LYS A 95 -2.34 2.19 -13.06
CA LYS A 95 -3.67 1.82 -13.56
C LYS A 95 -4.74 2.84 -13.23
N TYR A 96 -4.67 3.43 -12.05
CA TYR A 96 -5.63 4.40 -11.51
C TYR A 96 -5.01 5.80 -11.54
N ASP A 97 -4.82 6.34 -12.76
CA ASP A 97 -4.06 7.57 -13.04
C ASP A 97 -4.94 8.82 -13.17
N GLN A 98 -6.27 8.68 -13.13
CA GLN A 98 -7.18 9.82 -13.23
C GLN A 98 -7.47 10.44 -11.85
N PRO A 99 -7.65 11.76 -11.78
CA PRO A 99 -8.01 12.42 -10.53
C PRO A 99 -9.30 11.82 -9.93
N GLY A 100 -9.22 11.35 -8.70
CA GLY A 100 -10.33 10.76 -7.97
C GLY A 100 -10.45 9.23 -8.08
N ASP A 101 -9.62 8.57 -8.88
CA ASP A 101 -9.58 7.10 -8.95
C ASP A 101 -9.12 6.46 -7.65
N ILE A 102 -8.26 7.16 -6.90
CA ILE A 102 -7.73 6.73 -5.61
C ILE A 102 -8.22 7.71 -4.54
N GLY A 103 -8.95 7.19 -3.55
CA GLY A 103 -9.57 7.98 -2.49
C GLY A 103 -9.31 7.45 -1.08
N PRO A 104 -9.64 8.25 -0.05
CA PRO A 104 -9.59 7.79 1.33
C PRO A 104 -10.51 6.60 1.56
N GLY A 105 -9.99 5.58 2.23
CA GLY A 105 -10.77 4.39 2.55
C GLY A 105 -10.75 3.30 1.49
N ASP A 106 -10.14 3.53 0.33
CA ASP A 106 -9.96 2.52 -0.70
C ASP A 106 -9.00 1.40 -0.26
N VAL A 107 -9.22 0.20 -0.77
CA VAL A 107 -8.27 -0.92 -0.66
C VAL A 107 -8.19 -1.62 -2.00
N PHE A 108 -6.98 -1.84 -2.45
CA PHE A 108 -6.66 -2.52 -3.70
C PHE A 108 -6.02 -3.88 -3.44
N ALA A 109 -6.15 -4.80 -4.39
CA ALA A 109 -5.50 -6.10 -4.35
C ALA A 109 -4.86 -6.46 -5.70
N THR A 110 -3.70 -7.10 -5.64
CA THR A 110 -3.07 -7.74 -6.80
C THR A 110 -2.37 -9.03 -6.41
N ASN A 111 -2.36 -9.99 -7.35
CA ASN A 111 -1.57 -11.22 -7.25
C ASN A 111 -0.98 -11.61 -8.61
N ILE A 112 -0.76 -10.62 -9.51
CA ILE A 112 -0.24 -10.87 -10.85
C ILE A 112 1.29 -10.99 -10.79
N PRO A 113 1.89 -12.19 -11.06
CA PRO A 113 3.32 -12.42 -10.88
C PRO A 113 4.20 -11.49 -11.72
N HIS A 114 3.82 -11.25 -12.96
CA HIS A 114 4.65 -10.49 -13.91
C HIS A 114 4.44 -8.96 -13.85
N ARG A 115 3.56 -8.44 -12.97
CA ARG A 115 3.30 -7.00 -12.80
C ARG A 115 3.26 -6.55 -11.36
N GLY A 116 2.69 -7.36 -10.49
CA GLY A 116 2.40 -6.99 -9.09
C GLY A 116 3.51 -7.35 -8.09
N GLY A 117 4.68 -7.80 -8.56
CA GLY A 117 5.80 -8.15 -7.67
C GLY A 117 5.49 -9.33 -6.76
N VAL A 118 4.78 -10.34 -7.23
CA VAL A 118 4.50 -11.59 -6.50
C VAL A 118 5.19 -12.78 -7.19
N SER A 119 5.46 -13.87 -6.44
CA SER A 119 6.12 -15.05 -6.99
C SER A 119 5.12 -16.02 -7.60
N HIS A 120 3.93 -16.14 -7.04
CA HIS A 120 2.83 -16.99 -7.51
C HIS A 120 1.47 -16.42 -7.07
N MET A 121 0.37 -17.01 -7.55
CA MET A 121 -0.99 -16.47 -7.37
C MET A 121 -1.46 -16.40 -5.91
N ASN A 122 -0.89 -17.25 -5.03
CA ASN A 122 -1.24 -17.24 -3.61
C ASN A 122 -0.75 -15.97 -2.89
N ASP A 123 0.30 -15.32 -3.39
CA ASP A 123 0.88 -14.12 -2.80
C ASP A 123 0.01 -12.91 -3.10
N VAL A 124 -1.05 -12.72 -2.32
CA VAL A 124 -1.95 -11.58 -2.50
C VAL A 124 -1.37 -10.36 -1.81
N THR A 125 -1.15 -9.29 -2.57
CA THR A 125 -0.78 -7.97 -2.05
C THR A 125 -2.03 -7.13 -1.87
N LEU A 126 -2.27 -6.64 -0.64
CA LEU A 126 -3.28 -5.64 -0.33
C LEU A 126 -2.62 -4.29 -0.12
N MET A 127 -3.25 -3.22 -0.60
CA MET A 127 -2.70 -1.86 -0.58
C MET A 127 -3.77 -0.85 -0.21
N LEU A 128 -3.43 0.06 0.72
CA LEU A 128 -4.33 1.09 1.21
C LEU A 128 -3.63 2.45 1.14
N PRO A 129 -4.20 3.45 0.44
CA PRO A 129 -3.68 4.81 0.38
C PRO A 129 -4.02 5.58 1.67
N VAL A 130 -3.04 6.25 2.25
CA VAL A 130 -3.19 7.04 3.47
C VAL A 130 -3.30 8.51 3.15
N PHE A 131 -4.39 9.13 3.58
CA PHE A 131 -4.66 10.54 3.36
C PHE A 131 -4.62 11.35 4.66
N ALA A 132 -4.00 12.53 4.60
CA ALA A 132 -4.08 13.56 5.65
C ALA A 132 -4.23 14.93 5.00
N ASP A 133 -5.08 15.80 5.58
CA ASP A 133 -5.40 17.13 5.04
C ASP A 133 -5.80 17.11 3.56
N GLY A 134 -6.53 16.07 3.12
CA GLY A 134 -6.97 15.89 1.74
C GLY A 134 -5.87 15.52 0.74
N ARG A 135 -4.67 15.16 1.20
CA ARG A 135 -3.51 14.77 0.40
C ARG A 135 -3.16 13.31 0.64
N LEU A 136 -2.80 12.59 -0.41
CA LEU A 136 -2.15 11.29 -0.31
C LEU A 136 -0.75 11.50 0.27
N ILE A 137 -0.48 10.93 1.45
CA ILE A 137 0.79 11.11 2.16
C ILE A 137 1.67 9.86 2.16
N ALA A 138 1.05 8.70 2.08
CA ALA A 138 1.72 7.42 2.15
C ALA A 138 0.82 6.30 1.62
N TRP A 139 1.39 5.12 1.48
CA TRP A 139 0.69 3.85 1.33
C TRP A 139 1.08 2.92 2.46
N VAL A 140 0.14 2.10 2.90
CA VAL A 140 0.40 0.93 3.73
C VAL A 140 -0.01 -0.31 2.96
N ALA A 141 0.82 -1.34 3.01
CA ALA A 141 0.55 -2.57 2.28
C ALA A 141 0.96 -3.81 3.06
N ASN A 142 0.33 -4.92 2.73
CA ASN A 142 0.78 -6.24 3.13
C ASN A 142 0.71 -7.20 1.93
N LYS A 143 1.56 -8.21 1.97
CA LYS A 143 1.54 -9.35 1.06
C LYS A 143 1.52 -10.60 1.91
N ALA A 144 0.60 -11.51 1.62
CA ALA A 144 0.48 -12.75 2.35
C ALA A 144 0.17 -13.91 1.42
N HIS A 145 0.71 -15.06 1.74
CA HIS A 145 0.37 -16.31 1.09
C HIS A 145 -1.02 -16.77 1.53
N TRP A 146 -2.03 -16.63 0.66
CA TRP A 146 -3.36 -17.16 0.89
C TRP A 146 -3.38 -18.67 0.62
N VAL A 147 -4.09 -19.42 1.45
CA VAL A 147 -4.11 -20.89 1.44
C VAL A 147 -4.53 -21.47 0.08
N ASP A 148 -5.43 -20.80 -0.63
CA ASP A 148 -5.96 -21.24 -1.91
C ASP A 148 -6.46 -20.06 -2.73
N MET A 149 -6.09 -20.02 -3.99
CA MET A 149 -6.55 -19.02 -4.97
C MET A 149 -7.29 -19.66 -6.15
N GLY A 150 -7.79 -20.90 -5.97
CA GLY A 150 -8.42 -21.66 -7.04
C GLY A 150 -7.39 -22.43 -7.88
N GLY A 151 -7.61 -22.49 -9.20
CA GLY A 151 -6.72 -23.21 -10.10
C GLY A 151 -6.98 -24.72 -10.13
N MET A 152 -6.08 -25.47 -10.81
CA MET A 152 -6.30 -26.90 -11.07
C MET A 152 -6.08 -27.79 -9.84
N SER A 153 -5.24 -27.39 -8.90
CA SER A 153 -4.92 -28.17 -7.70
C SER A 153 -5.31 -27.46 -6.41
N PRO A 154 -5.74 -28.21 -5.35
CA PRO A 154 -5.93 -27.66 -4.03
C PRO A 154 -4.64 -27.00 -3.50
N GLY A 155 -4.78 -25.80 -2.90
CA GLY A 155 -3.64 -24.99 -2.46
C GLY A 155 -2.99 -24.18 -3.57
N SER A 156 -3.50 -24.24 -4.82
CA SER A 156 -3.07 -23.40 -5.96
C SER A 156 -1.58 -23.49 -6.33
N ILE A 157 -0.90 -24.56 -5.91
CA ILE A 157 0.49 -24.84 -6.28
C ILE A 157 0.53 -26.18 -6.98
N ASP A 158 0.82 -26.17 -8.29
CA ASP A 158 0.91 -27.40 -9.09
C ASP A 158 2.13 -27.35 -10.01
N PRO A 159 3.12 -28.26 -9.82
CA PRO A 159 4.30 -28.33 -10.67
C PRO A 159 4.00 -28.81 -12.11
N GLN A 160 2.76 -29.27 -12.37
CA GLN A 160 2.32 -29.66 -13.71
C GLN A 160 1.57 -28.53 -14.44
N ALA A 161 1.35 -27.38 -13.81
CA ALA A 161 0.75 -26.23 -14.45
C ALA A 161 1.62 -25.76 -15.64
N THR A 162 1.02 -25.61 -16.81
CA THR A 162 1.67 -25.18 -18.06
C THR A 162 1.26 -23.77 -18.47
N GLU A 163 0.24 -23.21 -17.83
CA GLU A 163 -0.26 -21.87 -18.08
C GLU A 163 -0.81 -21.23 -16.78
N VAL A 164 -0.75 -19.92 -16.70
CA VAL A 164 -1.13 -19.14 -15.50
C VAL A 164 -2.58 -19.35 -15.07
N PHE A 165 -3.49 -19.66 -15.99
CA PHE A 165 -4.90 -19.92 -15.68
C PHE A 165 -5.12 -21.19 -14.84
N GLN A 166 -4.16 -22.08 -14.84
CA GLN A 166 -4.18 -23.31 -14.02
C GLN A 166 -3.74 -23.04 -12.57
N GLU A 167 -3.09 -21.91 -12.32
CA GLU A 167 -2.54 -21.56 -10.98
C GLU A 167 -3.54 -20.84 -10.08
N GLY A 168 -4.60 -20.26 -10.62
CA GLY A 168 -5.64 -19.63 -9.81
C GLY A 168 -6.28 -18.38 -10.38
N LEU A 169 -7.09 -17.74 -9.53
CA LEU A 169 -7.78 -16.49 -9.86
C LEU A 169 -6.79 -15.34 -9.91
N GLN A 170 -6.76 -14.61 -11.01
CA GLN A 170 -5.96 -13.42 -11.19
C GLN A 170 -6.69 -12.16 -10.70
N LEU A 171 -6.02 -11.36 -9.88
CA LEU A 171 -6.48 -10.07 -9.37
C LEU A 171 -5.61 -8.95 -9.98
N PRO A 172 -5.98 -8.38 -11.14
CA PRO A 172 -5.17 -7.38 -11.83
C PRO A 172 -5.39 -5.98 -11.23
N GLU A 173 -4.77 -5.67 -10.11
CA GLU A 173 -4.89 -4.40 -9.38
C GLU A 173 -6.36 -3.99 -9.22
N VAL A 174 -7.17 -4.85 -8.59
CA VAL A 174 -8.61 -4.61 -8.40
C VAL A 174 -8.88 -3.82 -7.13
N LYS A 175 -9.84 -2.91 -7.18
CA LYS A 175 -10.35 -2.25 -5.97
C LYS A 175 -11.29 -3.23 -5.26
N LEU A 176 -11.01 -3.55 -3.99
CA LEU A 176 -11.82 -4.42 -3.13
C LEU A 176 -12.78 -3.64 -2.24
N ILE A 177 -12.32 -2.47 -1.79
CA ILE A 177 -13.06 -1.57 -0.91
C ILE A 177 -12.98 -0.19 -1.54
N GLU A 178 -14.11 0.51 -1.61
CA GLU A 178 -14.21 1.88 -2.10
C GLU A 178 -14.80 2.76 -1.02
N ALA A 179 -14.09 3.84 -0.68
CA ALA A 179 -14.50 4.79 0.36
C ALA A 179 -14.90 4.12 1.69
N GLY A 180 -14.22 3.03 2.06
CA GLY A 180 -14.48 2.25 3.28
C GLY A 180 -15.51 1.14 3.14
N GLU A 181 -16.25 1.06 2.02
CA GLU A 181 -17.29 0.05 1.80
C GLU A 181 -16.82 -1.07 0.87
N PRO A 182 -17.01 -2.35 1.23
CA PRO A 182 -16.64 -3.48 0.38
C PRO A 182 -17.42 -3.50 -0.94
N ILE A 183 -16.72 -3.71 -2.04
CA ILE A 183 -17.32 -3.92 -3.36
C ILE A 183 -17.80 -5.38 -3.42
N ARG A 184 -19.02 -5.63 -2.95
CA ARG A 184 -19.59 -6.98 -2.79
C ARG A 184 -19.43 -7.87 -4.02
N PRO A 185 -19.74 -7.44 -5.27
CA PRO A 185 -19.57 -8.30 -6.44
C PRO A 185 -18.13 -8.78 -6.64
N VAL A 186 -17.12 -7.96 -6.30
CA VAL A 186 -15.70 -8.35 -6.40
C VAL A 186 -15.37 -9.38 -5.33
N MET A 187 -15.82 -9.15 -4.08
CA MET A 187 -15.65 -10.12 -2.99
C MET A 187 -16.31 -11.45 -3.31
N ASP A 188 -17.53 -11.44 -3.82
CA ASP A 188 -18.31 -12.65 -4.17
C ASP A 188 -17.56 -13.46 -5.26
N ILE A 189 -17.00 -12.80 -6.28
CA ILE A 189 -16.21 -13.46 -7.33
C ILE A 189 -14.97 -14.13 -6.71
N ILE A 190 -14.24 -13.44 -5.85
CA ILE A 190 -13.04 -14.01 -5.21
C ILE A 190 -13.42 -15.24 -4.39
N MET A 191 -14.42 -15.10 -3.51
CA MET A 191 -14.82 -16.18 -2.58
C MET A 191 -15.47 -17.38 -3.29
N ALA A 192 -16.08 -17.19 -4.45
CA ALA A 192 -16.61 -18.26 -5.28
C ALA A 192 -15.52 -19.07 -6.01
N ASN A 193 -14.31 -18.53 -6.13
CA ASN A 193 -13.22 -19.15 -6.87
C ASN A 193 -12.15 -19.80 -5.97
N VAL A 194 -12.25 -19.65 -4.66
CA VAL A 194 -11.33 -20.27 -3.69
C VAL A 194 -12.02 -21.44 -2.97
N ARG A 195 -11.25 -22.48 -2.61
CA ARG A 195 -11.82 -23.69 -1.96
C ARG A 195 -12.10 -23.52 -0.48
N LEU A 196 -11.46 -22.55 0.17
CA LEU A 196 -11.56 -22.28 1.61
C LEU A 196 -12.01 -20.82 1.84
N PRO A 197 -13.24 -20.44 1.41
CA PRO A 197 -13.70 -19.05 1.42
C PRO A 197 -13.73 -18.42 2.81
N ASP A 198 -14.05 -19.18 3.86
CA ASP A 198 -14.09 -18.66 5.24
C ASP A 198 -12.69 -18.27 5.72
N ILE A 199 -11.67 -19.08 5.42
CA ILE A 199 -10.28 -18.80 5.78
C ILE A 199 -9.76 -17.62 4.95
N ALA A 200 -10.00 -17.63 3.62
CA ALA A 200 -9.60 -16.54 2.73
C ALA A 200 -10.25 -15.20 3.14
N THR A 201 -11.52 -15.22 3.53
CA THR A 201 -12.24 -14.04 4.06
C THR A 201 -11.57 -13.55 5.35
N GLY A 202 -11.25 -14.45 6.28
CA GLY A 202 -10.58 -14.09 7.53
C GLY A 202 -9.20 -13.48 7.31
N ASP A 203 -8.41 -14.06 6.43
CA ASP A 203 -7.05 -13.57 6.09
C ASP A 203 -7.11 -12.22 5.34
N LEU A 204 -8.09 -12.03 4.44
CA LEU A 204 -8.35 -10.74 3.81
C LEU A 204 -8.61 -9.64 4.85
N TRP A 205 -9.54 -9.91 5.79
CA TRP A 205 -9.86 -8.91 6.83
C TRP A 205 -8.74 -8.71 7.84
N ALA A 206 -7.91 -9.72 8.11
CA ALA A 206 -6.68 -9.57 8.90
C ALA A 206 -5.70 -8.60 8.21
N GLY A 207 -5.53 -8.74 6.89
CA GLY A 207 -4.73 -7.82 6.08
C GLY A 207 -5.28 -6.40 6.09
N VAL A 208 -6.60 -6.23 5.94
CA VAL A 208 -7.26 -4.92 6.03
C VAL A 208 -7.08 -4.31 7.43
N ALA A 209 -7.27 -5.09 8.50
CA ALA A 209 -7.10 -4.61 9.88
C ALA A 209 -5.66 -4.15 10.16
N SER A 210 -4.68 -4.90 9.65
CA SER A 210 -3.26 -4.53 9.68
C SER A 210 -3.02 -3.16 9.04
N MET A 211 -3.50 -2.96 7.81
CA MET A 211 -3.36 -1.69 7.10
C MET A 211 -4.10 -0.53 7.78
N ARG A 212 -5.29 -0.78 8.32
CA ARG A 212 -6.04 0.25 9.08
C ARG A 212 -5.32 0.68 10.36
N SER A 213 -4.59 -0.23 11.03
CA SER A 213 -3.75 0.17 12.18
C SER A 213 -2.62 1.11 11.73
N GLY A 214 -1.96 0.81 10.61
CA GLY A 214 -0.92 1.66 10.04
C GLY A 214 -1.44 3.02 9.58
N GLU A 215 -2.56 3.04 8.84
CA GLU A 215 -3.24 4.29 8.42
C GLU A 215 -3.52 5.20 9.61
N LYS A 216 -4.17 4.65 10.66
CA LYS A 216 -4.50 5.40 11.87
C LYS A 216 -3.26 6.06 12.49
N ARG A 217 -2.18 5.31 12.65
CA ARG A 217 -0.94 5.80 13.25
C ARG A 217 -0.26 6.87 12.39
N LEU A 218 -0.26 6.73 11.06
CA LEU A 218 0.29 7.74 10.14
C LEU A 218 -0.52 9.04 10.19
N VAL A 219 -1.85 8.96 10.24
CA VAL A 219 -2.72 10.14 10.40
C VAL A 219 -2.48 10.82 11.76
N GLU A 220 -2.29 10.06 12.84
CA GLU A 220 -1.93 10.60 14.16
C GLU A 220 -0.57 11.34 14.12
N LEU A 221 0.43 10.80 13.40
CA LEU A 221 1.71 11.49 13.20
C LEU A 221 1.54 12.79 12.42
N ALA A 222 0.75 12.78 11.33
CA ALA A 222 0.46 13.98 10.54
C ALA A 222 -0.25 15.05 11.37
N ALA A 223 -1.22 14.66 12.20
CA ALA A 223 -1.91 15.58 13.12
C ALA A 223 -0.97 16.18 14.18
N LYS A 224 0.03 15.40 14.64
CA LYS A 224 0.96 15.84 15.70
C LYS A 224 2.09 16.71 15.19
N TYR A 225 2.71 16.36 14.06
CA TYR A 225 3.94 16.97 13.56
C TYR A 225 3.72 17.84 12.32
N GLY A 226 2.51 17.86 11.77
CA GLY A 226 2.17 18.50 10.50
C GLY A 226 2.42 17.60 9.29
N THR A 227 1.49 17.65 8.34
CA THR A 227 1.48 16.80 7.14
C THR A 227 2.75 16.94 6.30
N ASP A 228 3.26 18.16 6.09
CA ASP A 228 4.48 18.39 5.30
C ASP A 228 5.73 17.80 5.97
N THR A 229 5.82 17.88 7.30
CA THR A 229 6.94 17.29 8.07
C THR A 229 6.93 15.77 7.96
N VAL A 230 5.74 15.14 8.02
CA VAL A 230 5.60 13.69 7.91
C VAL A 230 5.94 13.23 6.49
N ILE A 231 5.43 13.90 5.45
CA ILE A 231 5.79 13.59 4.06
C ILE A 231 7.32 13.68 3.88
N HIS A 232 7.93 14.76 4.35
CA HIS A 232 9.39 14.91 4.26
C HIS A 232 10.15 13.78 4.95
N ALA A 233 9.71 13.35 6.14
CA ALA A 233 10.36 12.27 6.88
C ALA A 233 10.18 10.89 6.22
N ILE A 234 9.06 10.67 5.51
CA ILE A 234 8.80 9.45 4.73
C ILE A 234 9.67 9.43 3.46
N ASP A 235 9.91 10.58 2.84
CA ASP A 235 10.69 10.73 1.59
C ASP A 235 12.22 10.61 1.79
N GLN A 236 12.72 10.53 3.04
CA GLN A 236 14.16 10.42 3.35
C GLN A 236 14.63 8.96 3.45
#